data_c876be25227654a1acb8a408ebab7026
#
_entry.id   c876be25227654a1acb8a408ebab7026
#
_cell.length_a   1.000
_cell.length_b   1.000
_cell.length_c   1.000
_cell.angle_alpha   90.00
_cell.angle_beta   90.00
_cell.angle_gamma   90.00
#
_symmetry.space_group_name_H-M   'P 1'
#
loop_
_entity.id
_entity.type
_entity.pdbx_description
1 polymer ?
#
loop_
_entity_poly.entity_id
_entity_poly.type
_entity_poly.pdbx_seq_one_letter_code
_entity_poly.pdbx_strand_id
1 'polypeptide(L)'
;MGRREAILAEMGLAPIWRLRRGSSAVQEAQSDTPMPSEAPAGDPARDWMELKQLVSGCVKCGLHKTRTQTVFGVGDAAADWMLIGEAPGAEEDRLGDPFVGQAGRLLDNMLAAIGLERRKNVYIANVLKCRPPGNRNPEPEEVAKCSPHLLRQIELVNPKLILAMGRFAAQTLLETDASIASLRGRVHRYAGRPCIVTYHPAYLLRNLPDKAKAWADLVFARRTMASL
;
A
#
# COMPACT_ATOMS: atom_id res chain seq x y z
N MET A 1 -46.07 26.46 11.35
CA MET A 1 -45.29 25.29 11.77
C MET A 1 -45.76 24.09 10.95
N GLY A 2 -44.85 23.43 10.27
CA GLY A 2 -45.20 22.23 9.50
C GLY A 2 -45.44 21.03 10.44
N ARG A 3 -46.30 20.08 10.03
CA ARG A 3 -46.63 18.86 10.79
C ARG A 3 -45.42 18.13 11.33
N ARG A 4 -44.31 18.13 10.60
CA ARG A 4 -43.03 17.53 11.01
C ARG A 4 -42.38 18.28 12.17
N GLU A 5 -42.48 19.60 12.21
CA GLU A 5 -41.87 20.44 13.27
C GLU A 5 -42.65 20.27 14.59
N ALA A 6 -43.97 20.14 14.53
CA ALA A 6 -44.81 19.87 15.69
C ALA A 6 -44.47 18.51 16.33
N ILE A 7 -44.32 17.46 15.52
CA ILE A 7 -43.93 16.10 16.01
C ILE A 7 -42.56 16.14 16.68
N LEU A 8 -41.57 16.79 16.08
CA LEU A 8 -40.21 16.89 16.64
C LEU A 8 -40.17 17.71 17.93
N ALA A 9 -41.04 18.73 18.08
CA ALA A 9 -41.17 19.49 19.31
C ALA A 9 -41.76 18.64 20.46
N GLU A 10 -42.78 17.83 20.19
CA GLU A 10 -43.38 16.91 21.15
C GLU A 10 -42.40 15.79 21.59
N MET A 11 -41.49 15.40 20.71
CA MET A 11 -40.42 14.45 21.01
C MET A 11 -39.24 15.07 21.78
N GLY A 12 -39.28 16.34 22.17
CA GLY A 12 -38.21 17.04 22.89
C GLY A 12 -36.99 17.38 22.02
N LEU A 13 -37.12 17.30 20.69
CA LEU A 13 -36.05 17.56 19.71
C LEU A 13 -36.10 18.99 19.14
N ALA A 14 -36.67 19.94 19.83
CA ALA A 14 -36.65 21.37 19.52
C ALA A 14 -35.62 22.11 20.39
N PRO A 15 -34.92 23.14 19.87
CA PRO A 15 -35.04 23.71 18.50
C PRO A 15 -34.28 22.92 17.43
N ILE A 16 -34.85 22.84 16.24
CA ILE A 16 -34.24 22.18 15.10
C ILE A 16 -33.19 23.09 14.48
N TRP A 17 -31.91 22.74 14.60
CA TRP A 17 -30.82 23.48 13.97
C TRP A 17 -30.84 23.26 12.46
N ARG A 18 -30.97 24.31 11.67
CA ARG A 18 -30.84 24.29 10.20
C ARG A 18 -29.56 25.01 9.80
N LEU A 19 -28.79 24.42 8.90
CA LEU A 19 -27.63 25.10 8.30
C LEU A 19 -28.12 26.37 7.61
N ARG A 20 -27.63 27.56 8.02
CA ARG A 20 -27.86 28.80 7.27
C ARG A 20 -27.16 28.67 5.92
N ARG A 21 -27.91 28.59 4.84
CA ARG A 21 -27.35 28.82 3.50
C ARG A 21 -26.95 30.30 3.46
N GLY A 22 -25.66 30.56 3.64
CA GLY A 22 -25.09 31.87 3.38
C GLY A 22 -25.27 32.20 1.90
N SER A 23 -25.98 33.25 1.59
CA SER A 23 -25.97 33.88 0.27
C SER A 23 -24.60 34.58 0.15
N SER A 24 -23.61 33.87 -0.33
CA SER A 24 -22.36 34.45 -0.81
C SER A 24 -22.46 34.52 -2.33
N ALA A 25 -22.75 35.71 -2.82
CA ALA A 25 -22.41 36.08 -4.18
C ALA A 25 -20.87 36.04 -4.26
N VAL A 26 -20.33 34.93 -4.69
CA VAL A 26 -18.91 34.85 -5.07
C VAL A 26 -18.84 35.40 -6.48
N GLN A 27 -18.26 36.59 -6.62
CA GLN A 27 -17.74 37.07 -7.89
C GLN A 27 -16.74 36.05 -8.39
N GLU A 28 -17.04 35.46 -9.55
CA GLU A 28 -16.09 34.70 -10.33
C GLU A 28 -14.96 35.63 -10.76
N ALA A 29 -13.88 35.65 -10.00
CA ALA A 29 -12.60 36.06 -10.51
C ALA A 29 -12.07 34.92 -11.39
N GLN A 30 -12.20 35.08 -12.70
CA GLN A 30 -11.52 34.26 -13.66
C GLN A 30 -10.00 34.47 -13.48
N SER A 31 -9.38 33.61 -12.69
CA SER A 31 -7.92 33.43 -12.73
C SER A 31 -7.64 32.41 -13.82
N ASP A 32 -7.27 32.88 -14.99
CA ASP A 32 -6.57 32.10 -16.01
C ASP A 32 -5.20 31.66 -15.46
N THR A 33 -5.23 30.67 -14.57
CA THR A 33 -4.04 29.88 -14.26
C THR A 33 -4.06 28.73 -15.25
N PRO A 34 -3.09 28.62 -16.16
CA PRO A 34 -3.03 27.47 -17.04
C PRO A 34 -2.90 26.24 -16.17
N MET A 35 -3.86 25.33 -16.27
CA MET A 35 -3.74 23.98 -15.72
C MET A 35 -2.42 23.39 -16.23
N PRO A 36 -1.60 22.77 -15.37
CA PRO A 36 -0.43 22.07 -15.88
C PRO A 36 -0.92 21.06 -16.92
N SER A 37 -0.47 21.24 -18.15
CA SER A 37 -0.65 20.32 -19.24
C SER A 37 -0.37 18.91 -18.72
N GLU A 38 -1.34 18.00 -18.78
CA GLU A 38 -1.11 16.58 -18.59
C GLU A 38 0.05 16.23 -19.54
N ALA A 39 1.20 15.89 -18.95
CA ALA A 39 2.29 15.33 -19.72
C ALA A 39 1.72 14.14 -20.50
N PRO A 40 2.04 13.98 -21.80
CA PRO A 40 1.52 12.88 -22.57
C PRO A 40 1.77 11.59 -21.80
N ALA A 41 0.71 10.81 -21.61
CA ALA A 41 0.79 9.53 -20.91
C ALA A 41 1.88 8.70 -21.60
N GLY A 42 3.02 8.52 -20.92
CA GLY A 42 4.13 7.74 -21.46
C GLY A 42 3.68 6.31 -21.71
N ASP A 43 4.38 5.61 -22.59
CA ASP A 43 4.13 4.18 -22.80
C ASP A 43 4.40 3.43 -21.47
N PRO A 44 3.37 2.81 -20.84
CA PRO A 44 3.54 2.14 -19.53
C PRO A 44 4.62 1.07 -19.54
N ALA A 45 4.83 0.39 -20.68
CA ALA A 45 5.88 -0.63 -20.82
C ALA A 45 7.27 0.01 -20.80
N ARG A 46 7.44 1.13 -21.48
CA ARG A 46 8.69 1.91 -21.48
C ARG A 46 8.98 2.46 -20.09
N ASP A 47 7.99 3.09 -19.45
CA ASP A 47 8.10 3.64 -18.09
C ASP A 47 8.49 2.57 -17.08
N TRP A 48 7.97 1.35 -17.22
CA TRP A 48 8.31 0.20 -16.40
C TRP A 48 9.76 -0.23 -16.54
N MET A 49 10.26 -0.30 -17.76
CA MET A 49 11.65 -0.65 -18.07
C MET A 49 12.62 0.42 -17.57
N GLU A 50 12.29 1.70 -17.76
CA GLU A 50 13.07 2.82 -17.26
C GLU A 50 13.14 2.82 -15.72
N LEU A 51 12.01 2.60 -15.03
CA LEU A 51 11.98 2.50 -13.59
C LEU A 51 12.84 1.34 -13.08
N LYS A 52 12.76 0.17 -13.72
CA LYS A 52 13.58 -0.99 -13.36
C LYS A 52 15.07 -0.68 -13.51
N GLN A 53 15.45 0.00 -14.57
CA GLN A 53 16.82 0.42 -14.80
C GLN A 53 17.30 1.46 -13.76
N LEU A 54 16.47 2.45 -13.44
CA LEU A 54 16.74 3.44 -12.39
C LEU A 54 16.94 2.78 -11.02
N VAL A 55 16.13 1.77 -10.67
CA VAL A 55 16.26 1.05 -9.40
C VAL A 55 17.52 0.21 -9.39
N SER A 56 17.85 -0.49 -10.47
CA SER A 56 19.05 -1.35 -10.54
C SER A 56 20.33 -0.56 -10.33
N GLY A 57 20.44 0.64 -10.91
CA GLY A 57 21.58 1.54 -10.76
C GLY A 57 21.50 2.50 -9.57
N CYS A 58 20.49 2.40 -8.70
CA CYS A 58 20.27 3.38 -7.64
C CYS A 58 21.39 3.40 -6.60
N VAL A 59 21.92 4.59 -6.29
CA VAL A 59 22.96 4.84 -5.27
C VAL A 59 22.54 5.93 -4.27
N LYS A 60 21.24 6.20 -4.13
CA LYS A 60 20.70 7.32 -3.35
C LYS A 60 20.90 7.20 -1.83
N CYS A 61 21.05 6.00 -1.27
CA CYS A 61 21.28 5.77 0.16
C CYS A 61 22.40 4.77 0.39
N GLY A 62 22.89 4.65 1.65
CA GLY A 62 24.02 3.81 2.01
C GLY A 62 23.90 2.33 1.70
N LEU A 63 22.67 1.83 1.52
CA LEU A 63 22.39 0.41 1.25
C LEU A 63 23.00 -0.09 -0.07
N HIS A 64 23.27 0.80 -1.03
CA HIS A 64 23.92 0.40 -2.29
C HIS A 64 25.33 -0.18 -2.08
N LYS A 65 26.00 0.13 -0.97
CA LYS A 65 27.36 -0.34 -0.68
C LYS A 65 27.39 -1.78 -0.17
N THR A 66 26.30 -2.27 0.37
CA THR A 66 26.24 -3.56 1.10
C THR A 66 25.30 -4.58 0.44
N ARG A 67 24.46 -4.17 -0.50
CA ARG A 67 23.59 -5.08 -1.25
C ARG A 67 24.41 -5.89 -2.28
N THR A 68 23.97 -7.10 -2.57
CA THR A 68 24.44 -7.87 -3.74
C THR A 68 23.78 -7.31 -5.00
N GLN A 69 22.46 -7.10 -4.94
CA GLN A 69 21.68 -6.50 -6.03
C GLN A 69 20.42 -5.84 -5.51
N THR A 70 19.70 -5.13 -6.38
CA THR A 70 18.39 -4.59 -6.03
C THR A 70 17.30 -5.64 -6.20
N VAL A 71 16.29 -5.60 -5.35
CA VAL A 71 15.06 -6.41 -5.43
C VAL A 71 13.94 -5.50 -5.88
N PHE A 72 13.71 -5.45 -7.17
CA PHE A 72 12.73 -4.53 -7.76
C PHE A 72 11.30 -4.88 -7.37
N GLY A 73 10.93 -6.12 -7.52
CA GLY A 73 9.61 -6.67 -7.35
C GLY A 73 9.35 -7.76 -8.37
N VAL A 74 8.27 -8.53 -8.19
CA VAL A 74 7.92 -9.64 -9.07
C VAL A 74 6.42 -9.76 -9.20
N GLY A 75 5.95 -10.10 -10.39
CA GLY A 75 4.55 -10.38 -10.64
C GLY A 75 4.03 -9.76 -11.91
N ASP A 76 2.71 -9.63 -11.97
CA ASP A 76 1.99 -9.04 -13.09
C ASP A 76 2.04 -7.51 -12.99
N ALA A 77 2.55 -6.84 -14.00
CA ALA A 77 2.64 -5.37 -14.04
C ALA A 77 1.27 -4.68 -14.18
N ALA A 78 0.22 -5.44 -14.50
CA ALA A 78 -1.17 -4.97 -14.55
C ALA A 78 -2.05 -5.63 -13.46
N ALA A 79 -1.45 -5.99 -12.33
CA ALA A 79 -2.12 -6.71 -11.25
C ALA A 79 -3.16 -5.87 -10.52
N ASP A 80 -4.31 -6.46 -10.19
CA ASP A 80 -5.29 -5.86 -9.28
C ASP A 80 -4.81 -5.89 -7.81
N TRP A 81 -3.94 -6.85 -7.46
CA TRP A 81 -3.42 -7.03 -6.11
C TRP A 81 -1.94 -6.62 -6.03
N MET A 82 -1.61 -5.72 -5.12
CA MET A 82 -0.23 -5.40 -4.82
C MET A 82 0.11 -5.71 -3.37
N LEU A 83 1.09 -6.58 -3.15
CA LEU A 83 1.57 -6.96 -1.83
C LEU A 83 2.87 -6.21 -1.53
N ILE A 84 2.92 -5.54 -0.39
CA ILE A 84 4.08 -4.72 -0.02
C ILE A 84 4.63 -5.19 1.33
N GLY A 85 5.88 -5.69 1.30
CA GLY A 85 6.66 -6.03 2.49
C GLY A 85 7.61 -4.90 2.91
N GLU A 86 8.48 -5.19 3.85
CA GLU A 86 9.42 -4.24 4.45
C GLU A 86 10.66 -4.02 3.57
N ALA A 87 11.51 -5.04 3.47
CA ALA A 87 12.80 -4.98 2.81
C ALA A 87 13.23 -6.38 2.35
N PRO A 88 14.18 -6.49 1.40
CA PRO A 88 14.77 -7.77 1.03
C PRO A 88 15.57 -8.41 2.18
N GLY A 89 15.45 -9.71 2.33
CA GLY A 89 16.31 -10.53 3.17
C GLY A 89 17.57 -11.02 2.41
N ALA A 90 18.32 -11.95 3.00
CA ALA A 90 19.56 -12.45 2.42
C ALA A 90 19.35 -13.24 1.11
N GLU A 91 18.32 -14.08 1.06
CA GLU A 91 18.02 -14.86 -0.14
C GLU A 91 17.46 -13.97 -1.25
N GLU A 92 16.65 -12.99 -0.91
CA GLU A 92 16.11 -12.02 -1.85
C GLU A 92 17.22 -11.15 -2.46
N ASP A 93 18.19 -10.70 -1.65
CA ASP A 93 19.36 -9.94 -2.10
C ASP A 93 20.25 -10.76 -3.04
N ARG A 94 20.36 -12.08 -2.78
CA ARG A 94 21.14 -13.02 -3.61
C ARG A 94 20.44 -13.33 -4.94
N LEU A 95 19.11 -13.50 -4.93
CA LEU A 95 18.34 -13.96 -6.09
C LEU A 95 17.71 -12.83 -6.91
N GLY A 96 17.50 -11.65 -6.32
CA GLY A 96 16.91 -10.48 -6.98
C GLY A 96 15.38 -10.46 -6.99
N ASP A 97 14.72 -11.49 -6.48
CA ASP A 97 13.26 -11.58 -6.39
C ASP A 97 12.79 -11.46 -4.94
N PRO A 98 11.66 -10.77 -4.63
CA PRO A 98 11.13 -10.68 -3.27
C PRO A 98 10.48 -11.98 -2.82
N PHE A 99 10.56 -12.26 -1.52
CA PHE A 99 9.90 -13.40 -0.89
C PHE A 99 10.27 -14.76 -1.53
N VAL A 100 11.55 -15.07 -1.62
CA VAL A 100 12.05 -16.34 -2.17
C VAL A 100 12.42 -17.37 -1.10
N GLY A 101 12.61 -16.96 0.16
CA GLY A 101 12.94 -17.83 1.30
C GLY A 101 11.71 -18.54 1.90
N GLN A 102 11.85 -19.04 3.13
CA GLN A 102 10.74 -19.71 3.85
C GLN A 102 9.51 -18.82 4.03
N ALA A 103 9.73 -17.52 4.29
CA ALA A 103 8.65 -16.54 4.36
C ALA A 103 7.89 -16.43 3.03
N GLY A 104 8.59 -16.51 1.91
CA GLY A 104 8.01 -16.52 0.59
C GLY A 104 7.16 -17.75 0.31
N ARG A 105 7.64 -18.95 0.70
CA ARG A 105 6.83 -20.17 0.60
C ARG A 105 5.53 -20.10 1.41
N LEU A 106 5.59 -19.51 2.60
CA LEU A 106 4.37 -19.28 3.36
C LEU A 106 3.45 -18.28 2.66
N LEU A 107 4.01 -17.20 2.08
CA LEU A 107 3.23 -16.24 1.31
C LEU A 107 2.52 -16.89 0.12
N ASP A 108 3.20 -17.78 -0.61
CA ASP A 108 2.60 -18.50 -1.73
C ASP A 108 1.42 -19.36 -1.27
N ASN A 109 1.55 -20.06 -0.13
CA ASN A 109 0.45 -20.81 0.47
C ASN A 109 -0.70 -19.90 0.94
N MET A 110 -0.40 -18.72 1.48
CA MET A 110 -1.40 -17.73 1.88
C MET A 110 -2.18 -17.19 0.66
N LEU A 111 -1.50 -16.93 -0.45
CA LEU A 111 -2.12 -16.53 -1.71
C LEU A 111 -3.01 -17.63 -2.26
N ALA A 112 -2.49 -18.86 -2.35
CA ALA A 112 -3.24 -20.02 -2.85
C ALA A 112 -4.52 -20.27 -2.03
N ALA A 113 -4.48 -20.07 -0.71
CA ALA A 113 -5.63 -20.24 0.17
C ALA A 113 -6.79 -19.26 -0.10
N ILE A 114 -6.51 -18.12 -0.75
CA ILE A 114 -7.54 -17.17 -1.20
C ILE A 114 -7.76 -17.17 -2.71
N GLY A 115 -7.22 -18.18 -3.40
CA GLY A 115 -7.38 -18.36 -4.85
C GLY A 115 -6.52 -17.45 -5.71
N LEU A 116 -5.42 -16.94 -5.16
CA LEU A 116 -4.43 -16.13 -5.87
C LEU A 116 -3.15 -16.94 -6.12
N GLU A 117 -2.41 -16.52 -7.13
CA GLU A 117 -1.14 -17.15 -7.51
C GLU A 117 -0.09 -16.05 -7.74
N ARG A 118 1.15 -16.31 -7.28
CA ARG A 118 2.28 -15.43 -7.58
C ARG A 118 2.41 -15.23 -9.10
N ARG A 119 2.61 -13.99 -9.54
CA ARG A 119 2.73 -13.58 -10.95
C ARG A 119 1.45 -13.65 -11.79
N LYS A 120 0.30 -13.96 -11.19
CA LYS A 120 -0.98 -13.96 -11.89
C LYS A 120 -1.95 -13.04 -11.17
N ASN A 121 -2.19 -11.87 -11.73
CA ASN A 121 -2.98 -10.78 -11.12
C ASN A 121 -2.47 -10.36 -9.71
N VAL A 122 -1.19 -10.61 -9.43
CA VAL A 122 -0.51 -10.28 -8.17
C VAL A 122 0.85 -9.67 -8.48
N TYR A 123 1.16 -8.52 -7.88
CA TYR A 123 2.47 -7.92 -7.86
C TYR A 123 3.01 -7.85 -6.44
N ILE A 124 4.25 -8.26 -6.22
CA ILE A 124 4.89 -8.31 -4.90
C ILE A 124 6.12 -7.41 -4.91
N ALA A 125 6.19 -6.50 -3.95
CA ALA A 125 7.30 -5.57 -3.76
C ALA A 125 7.61 -5.37 -2.28
N ASN A 126 8.67 -4.62 -2.00
CA ASN A 126 9.01 -4.13 -0.67
C ASN A 126 9.09 -2.61 -0.66
N VAL A 127 8.99 -2.01 0.52
CA VAL A 127 9.27 -0.58 0.74
C VAL A 127 10.70 -0.26 0.28
N LEU A 128 11.69 -1.00 0.79
CA LEU A 128 13.07 -0.89 0.32
C LEU A 128 13.37 -1.85 -0.82
N LYS A 129 14.22 -1.39 -1.76
CA LYS A 129 14.70 -2.20 -2.87
C LYS A 129 16.06 -2.83 -2.62
N CYS A 130 16.68 -2.52 -1.50
CA CYS A 130 17.99 -3.01 -1.09
C CYS A 130 17.91 -3.63 0.30
N ARG A 131 18.73 -4.66 0.54
CA ARG A 131 18.82 -5.33 1.84
C ARG A 131 19.54 -4.45 2.86
N PRO A 132 18.96 -4.17 4.04
CA PRO A 132 19.70 -3.56 5.15
C PRO A 132 20.72 -4.54 5.75
N PRO A 133 21.92 -4.07 6.19
CA PRO A 133 22.93 -4.91 6.83
C PRO A 133 22.35 -5.70 8.01
N GLY A 134 22.66 -7.03 8.05
CA GLY A 134 22.15 -7.90 9.12
C GLY A 134 20.63 -8.05 9.18
N ASN A 135 19.90 -7.67 8.12
CA ASN A 135 18.42 -7.61 8.09
C ASN A 135 17.85 -6.73 9.22
N ARG A 136 18.54 -5.63 9.57
CA ARG A 136 17.99 -4.64 10.51
C ARG A 136 16.77 -3.95 9.92
N ASN A 137 16.00 -3.30 10.78
CA ASN A 137 14.91 -2.46 10.29
C ASN A 137 15.47 -1.31 9.41
N PRO A 138 14.73 -0.90 8.39
CA PRO A 138 15.04 0.27 7.58
C PRO A 138 15.16 1.55 8.41
N GLU A 139 16.07 2.43 8.02
CA GLU A 139 16.19 3.76 8.61
C GLU A 139 15.27 4.76 7.89
N PRO A 140 14.76 5.80 8.57
CA PRO A 140 13.86 6.77 7.95
C PRO A 140 14.43 7.42 6.69
N GLU A 141 15.74 7.72 6.67
CA GLU A 141 16.41 8.28 5.49
C GLU A 141 16.43 7.29 4.30
N GLU A 142 16.64 6.01 4.57
CA GLU A 142 16.63 4.95 3.55
C GLU A 142 15.22 4.82 2.93
N VAL A 143 14.20 4.87 3.79
CA VAL A 143 12.79 4.85 3.37
C VAL A 143 12.47 6.07 2.51
N ALA A 144 12.81 7.28 2.97
CA ALA A 144 12.53 8.51 2.24
C ALA A 144 13.16 8.52 0.83
N LYS A 145 14.40 8.00 0.72
CA LYS A 145 15.10 7.92 -0.57
C LYS A 145 14.59 6.80 -1.48
N CYS A 146 13.99 5.75 -0.92
CA CYS A 146 13.49 4.61 -1.68
C CYS A 146 12.00 4.70 -2.03
N SER A 147 11.19 5.41 -1.24
CA SER A 147 9.73 5.55 -1.42
C SER A 147 9.32 6.05 -2.81
N PRO A 148 10.04 6.97 -3.49
CA PRO A 148 9.67 7.39 -4.84
C PRO A 148 9.64 6.23 -5.85
N HIS A 149 10.49 5.22 -5.69
CA HIS A 149 10.47 4.03 -6.54
C HIS A 149 9.22 3.18 -6.32
N LEU A 150 8.82 3.00 -5.05
CA LEU A 150 7.60 2.26 -4.71
C LEU A 150 6.35 2.99 -5.20
N LEU A 151 6.27 4.31 -4.97
CA LEU A 151 5.15 5.13 -5.46
C LEU A 151 4.99 5.00 -6.98
N ARG A 152 6.10 5.10 -7.72
CA ARG A 152 6.05 4.95 -9.17
C ARG A 152 5.62 3.53 -9.60
N GLN A 153 6.01 2.48 -8.87
CA GLN A 153 5.50 1.14 -9.11
C GLN A 153 3.99 1.05 -8.88
N ILE A 154 3.47 1.67 -7.82
CA ILE A 154 2.02 1.69 -7.53
C ILE A 154 1.25 2.43 -8.63
N GLU A 155 1.78 3.52 -9.14
CA GLU A 155 1.20 4.26 -10.27
C GLU A 155 1.12 3.39 -11.52
N LEU A 156 2.22 2.72 -11.88
CA LEU A 156 2.33 1.92 -13.09
C LEU A 156 1.52 0.61 -13.01
N VAL A 157 1.55 -0.09 -11.88
CA VAL A 157 0.75 -1.30 -11.66
C VAL A 157 -0.73 -0.93 -11.53
N ASN A 158 -1.04 0.21 -10.96
CA ASN A 158 -2.39 0.73 -10.75
C ASN A 158 -3.32 -0.28 -10.03
N PRO A 159 -2.90 -0.88 -8.89
CA PRO A 159 -3.64 -1.95 -8.25
C PRO A 159 -4.98 -1.44 -7.69
N LYS A 160 -5.98 -2.33 -7.65
CA LYS A 160 -7.25 -2.05 -6.97
C LYS A 160 -7.13 -2.15 -5.46
N LEU A 161 -6.24 -3.02 -4.96
CA LEU A 161 -6.02 -3.25 -3.54
C LEU A 161 -4.54 -3.44 -3.22
N ILE A 162 -4.08 -2.76 -2.16
CA ILE A 162 -2.76 -2.96 -1.56
C ILE A 162 -2.90 -3.80 -0.29
N LEU A 163 -2.06 -4.82 -0.15
CA LEU A 163 -1.92 -5.61 1.09
C LEU A 163 -0.56 -5.29 1.72
N ALA A 164 -0.56 -4.51 2.80
CA ALA A 164 0.64 -4.18 3.57
C ALA A 164 0.97 -5.32 4.54
N MET A 165 2.14 -5.92 4.38
CA MET A 165 2.56 -7.10 5.15
C MET A 165 3.58 -6.74 6.22
N GLY A 166 3.15 -6.81 7.49
CA GLY A 166 3.98 -6.57 8.66
C GLY A 166 3.92 -5.13 9.18
N ARG A 167 4.40 -4.99 10.43
CA ARG A 167 4.35 -3.72 11.16
C ARG A 167 5.06 -2.59 10.40
N PHE A 168 6.29 -2.85 9.96
CA PHE A 168 7.10 -1.82 9.34
C PHE A 168 6.48 -1.31 8.02
N ALA A 169 6.09 -2.22 7.13
CA ALA A 169 5.41 -1.82 5.89
C ALA A 169 4.13 -1.03 6.18
N ALA A 170 3.30 -1.51 7.12
CA ALA A 170 2.06 -0.82 7.49
C ALA A 170 2.31 0.58 8.07
N GLN A 171 3.26 0.71 9.02
CA GLN A 171 3.61 1.99 9.63
C GLN A 171 4.18 2.98 8.62
N THR A 172 5.05 2.51 7.72
CA THR A 172 5.64 3.35 6.67
C THR A 172 4.59 3.83 5.67
N LEU A 173 3.73 2.93 5.17
CA LEU A 173 2.73 3.28 4.17
C LEU A 173 1.62 4.18 4.75
N LEU A 174 1.27 4.00 6.02
CA LEU A 174 0.19 4.74 6.67
C LEU A 174 0.69 5.92 7.52
N GLU A 175 2.00 6.19 7.52
CA GLU A 175 2.65 7.28 8.27
C GLU A 175 2.21 7.32 9.73
N THR A 176 2.29 6.17 10.44
CA THR A 176 1.78 6.00 11.80
C THR A 176 2.67 5.08 12.63
N ASP A 177 2.71 5.31 13.95
CA ASP A 177 3.36 4.42 14.91
C ASP A 177 2.41 3.38 15.52
N ALA A 178 1.17 3.32 15.03
CA ALA A 178 0.15 2.43 15.56
C ALA A 178 0.57 0.95 15.46
N SER A 179 0.11 0.15 16.42
CA SER A 179 0.40 -1.28 16.44
C SER A 179 -0.27 -2.01 15.27
N ILE A 180 0.33 -3.10 14.81
CA ILE A 180 -0.29 -3.91 13.75
C ILE A 180 -1.67 -4.41 14.16
N ALA A 181 -1.87 -4.73 15.44
CA ALA A 181 -3.15 -5.18 15.97
C ALA A 181 -4.26 -4.13 15.83
N SER A 182 -3.92 -2.84 15.97
CA SER A 182 -4.87 -1.74 15.81
C SER A 182 -5.12 -1.36 14.36
N LEU A 183 -4.20 -1.69 13.44
CA LEU A 183 -4.31 -1.37 12.02
C LEU A 183 -5.06 -2.44 11.21
N ARG A 184 -5.13 -3.67 11.70
CA ARG A 184 -5.79 -4.78 11.03
C ARG A 184 -7.32 -4.67 11.05
N GLY A 185 -7.99 -5.42 10.18
CA GLY A 185 -9.45 -5.58 10.18
C GLY A 185 -10.23 -4.37 9.66
N ARG A 186 -9.58 -3.40 9.05
CA ARG A 186 -10.20 -2.23 8.43
C ARG A 186 -9.48 -1.83 7.15
N VAL A 187 -10.17 -1.07 6.29
CA VAL A 187 -9.61 -0.53 5.06
C VAL A 187 -8.97 0.82 5.36
N HIS A 188 -7.71 0.96 5.04
CA HIS A 188 -6.96 2.21 4.99
C HIS A 188 -6.84 2.68 3.54
N ARG A 189 -6.15 3.81 3.33
CA ARG A 189 -5.78 4.30 1.99
C ARG A 189 -4.30 4.62 1.92
N TYR A 190 -3.68 4.25 0.80
CA TYR A 190 -2.32 4.64 0.46
C TYR A 190 -2.23 4.94 -1.04
N ALA A 191 -1.61 6.07 -1.40
CA ALA A 191 -1.52 6.53 -2.79
C ALA A 191 -2.88 6.46 -3.54
N GLY A 192 -3.97 6.84 -2.86
CA GLY A 192 -5.34 6.81 -3.39
C GLY A 192 -5.98 5.42 -3.48
N ARG A 193 -5.26 4.33 -3.15
CA ARG A 193 -5.73 2.94 -3.25
C ARG A 193 -6.18 2.41 -1.88
N PRO A 194 -7.21 1.55 -1.82
CA PRO A 194 -7.52 0.78 -0.63
C PRO A 194 -6.30 -0.03 -0.16
N CYS A 195 -6.01 0.03 1.14
CA CYS A 195 -4.89 -0.66 1.75
C CYS A 195 -5.36 -1.45 2.97
N ILE A 196 -5.06 -2.74 3.01
CA ILE A 196 -5.35 -3.63 4.13
C ILE A 196 -4.04 -4.09 4.74
N VAL A 197 -4.02 -4.19 6.07
CA VAL A 197 -2.83 -4.57 6.84
C VAL A 197 -2.96 -6.01 7.32
N THR A 198 -1.89 -6.79 7.18
CA THR A 198 -1.77 -8.13 7.76
C THR A 198 -0.38 -8.39 8.33
N TYR A 199 -0.19 -9.49 9.03
CA TYR A 199 1.10 -9.88 9.55
C TYR A 199 2.09 -10.28 8.45
N HIS A 200 3.37 -10.00 8.69
CA HIS A 200 4.44 -10.44 7.79
C HIS A 200 4.63 -11.96 7.84
N PRO A 201 4.79 -12.66 6.70
CA PRO A 201 4.97 -14.12 6.69
C PRO A 201 6.12 -14.61 7.57
N ALA A 202 7.26 -13.89 7.61
CA ALA A 202 8.38 -14.26 8.49
C ALA A 202 8.03 -14.18 9.99
N TYR A 203 7.13 -13.28 10.40
CA TYR A 203 6.61 -13.23 11.75
C TYR A 203 5.74 -14.44 12.05
N LEU A 204 4.87 -14.85 11.13
CA LEU A 204 3.95 -15.99 11.28
C LEU A 204 4.68 -17.34 11.35
N LEU A 205 5.89 -17.44 10.83
CA LEU A 205 6.73 -18.64 10.99
C LEU A 205 7.18 -18.84 12.44
N ARG A 206 7.33 -17.75 13.19
CA ARG A 206 7.74 -17.76 14.61
C ARG A 206 6.56 -17.68 15.59
N ASN A 207 5.40 -17.21 15.12
CA ASN A 207 4.20 -16.95 15.94
C ASN A 207 3.00 -17.65 15.30
N LEU A 208 2.96 -18.97 15.43
CA LEU A 208 1.97 -19.82 14.76
C LEU A 208 0.50 -19.47 15.09
N PRO A 209 0.13 -19.10 16.35
CA PRO A 209 -1.26 -18.74 16.67
C PRO A 209 -1.78 -17.53 15.87
N ASP A 210 -0.90 -16.61 15.46
CA ASP A 210 -1.29 -15.43 14.69
C ASP A 210 -1.62 -15.73 13.21
N LYS A 211 -1.37 -16.96 12.73
CA LYS A 211 -1.83 -17.40 11.41
C LYS A 211 -3.35 -17.31 11.26
N ALA A 212 -4.11 -17.60 12.32
CA ALA A 212 -5.55 -17.45 12.30
C ALA A 212 -5.98 -15.99 12.09
N LYS A 213 -5.25 -15.05 12.69
CA LYS A 213 -5.49 -13.62 12.50
C LYS A 213 -5.14 -13.17 11.08
N ALA A 214 -4.01 -13.64 10.56
CA ALA A 214 -3.62 -13.37 9.17
C ALA A 214 -4.63 -13.95 8.18
N TRP A 215 -5.17 -15.13 8.45
CA TRP A 215 -6.26 -15.72 7.65
C TRP A 215 -7.51 -14.82 7.64
N ALA A 216 -7.93 -14.31 8.79
CA ALA A 216 -9.05 -13.38 8.86
C ALA A 216 -8.81 -12.11 8.01
N ASP A 217 -7.56 -11.59 8.00
CA ASP A 217 -7.19 -10.43 7.17
C ASP A 217 -7.26 -10.75 5.67
N LEU A 218 -6.78 -11.92 5.26
CA LEU A 218 -6.84 -12.35 3.86
C LEU A 218 -8.27 -12.53 3.37
N VAL A 219 -9.13 -13.13 4.19
CA VAL A 219 -10.58 -13.25 3.88
C VAL A 219 -11.23 -11.88 3.80
N PHE A 220 -10.87 -10.95 4.69
CA PHE A 220 -11.33 -9.57 4.65
C PHE A 220 -10.86 -8.85 3.38
N ALA A 221 -9.59 -8.99 3.02
CA ALA A 221 -9.02 -8.42 1.79
C ALA A 221 -9.73 -8.95 0.53
N ARG A 222 -10.01 -10.26 0.47
CA ARG A 222 -10.75 -10.87 -0.63
C ARG A 222 -12.19 -10.35 -0.75
N ARG A 223 -12.88 -10.16 0.38
CA ARG A 223 -14.22 -9.55 0.40
C ARG A 223 -14.20 -8.10 -0.05
N THR A 224 -13.23 -7.33 0.43
CA THR A 224 -13.04 -5.94 0.01
C THR A 224 -12.78 -5.86 -1.49
N MET A 225 -11.89 -6.70 -2.04
CA MET A 225 -11.63 -6.74 -3.48
C MET A 225 -12.89 -7.04 -4.30
N ALA A 226 -13.76 -7.93 -3.82
CA ALA A 226 -15.01 -8.27 -4.53
C ALA A 226 -16.03 -7.12 -4.53
N SER A 227 -15.84 -6.07 -3.73
CA SER A 227 -16.69 -4.87 -3.64
C SER A 227 -16.10 -3.66 -4.37
N LEU A 228 -14.90 -3.76 -4.94
CA LEU A 228 -14.23 -2.72 -5.74
C LEU A 228 -14.52 -2.89 -7.22
#